data_049266aa9bbccd121ae6e0bcf2de26d1
#
_entry.id   049266aa9bbccd121ae6e0bcf2de26d1
#
_cell.length_a   1.000
_cell.length_b   1.000
_cell.length_c   1.000
_cell.angle_alpha   90.00
_cell.angle_beta   90.00
_cell.angle_gamma   90.00
#
_symmetry.space_group_name_H-M   'P 1'
#
loop_
_entity.id
_entity.type
_entity.pdbx_description
1 polymer ?
#
loop_
_entity_poly.entity_id
_entity_poly.type
_entity_poly.pdbx_seq_one_letter_code
_entity_poly.pdbx_strand_id
1 'polypeptide(L)'
;PIQKIYRDGIWQTGGKFSRTWRFADINYALASHEDQRDMFTAYCGALNSLPTDATTKITINNRRLNGADFQRSVLMRERGDSLDSYRREYNRVLTDKAAESNDLIQDKYITVSVARKNMDEARTFFHRVDADLSKNFGRLESGAKALDNQDRLRIFHDFFRPGEEEHFRFDL
;
A
#
# COMPACT_ATOMS: atom_id res chain seq x y z
N PRO A 1 -10.60 19.65 -7.96
CA PRO A 1 -9.93 19.84 -6.66
C PRO A 1 -10.60 19.00 -5.58
N ILE A 2 -9.82 18.52 -4.61
CA ILE A 2 -10.32 17.81 -3.42
C ILE A 2 -11.10 18.80 -2.58
N GLN A 3 -12.33 18.46 -2.21
CA GLN A 3 -13.21 19.33 -1.44
C GLN A 3 -13.23 18.98 0.04
N LYS A 4 -13.23 17.66 0.35
CA LYS A 4 -13.23 17.16 1.73
C LYS A 4 -12.37 15.91 1.85
N ILE A 5 -11.70 15.80 2.99
CA ILE A 5 -10.89 14.65 3.41
C ILE A 5 -11.47 14.15 4.73
N TYR A 6 -11.82 12.87 4.78
CA TYR A 6 -12.41 12.25 5.97
C TYR A 6 -11.38 11.35 6.66
N ARG A 7 -11.47 11.23 7.99
CA ARG A 7 -10.52 10.44 8.79
C ARG A 7 -10.39 8.98 8.35
N ASP A 8 -11.48 8.39 7.86
CA ASP A 8 -11.55 7.01 7.35
C ASP A 8 -10.91 6.82 5.96
N GLY A 9 -10.17 7.82 5.48
CA GLY A 9 -9.47 7.77 4.20
C GLY A 9 -10.34 7.98 2.97
N ILE A 10 -11.61 8.33 3.14
CA ILE A 10 -12.48 8.70 2.01
C ILE A 10 -12.25 10.17 1.65
N TRP A 11 -12.05 10.44 0.37
CA TRP A 11 -11.90 11.78 -0.18
C TRP A 11 -13.05 12.10 -1.11
N GLN A 12 -13.55 13.34 -1.01
CA GLN A 12 -14.62 13.86 -1.85
C GLN A 12 -14.08 14.88 -2.86
N THR A 13 -14.44 14.67 -4.12
CA THR A 13 -14.10 15.57 -5.24
C THR A 13 -15.37 15.76 -6.09
N GLY A 14 -16.00 16.90 -5.97
CA GLY A 14 -17.34 17.10 -6.57
C GLY A 14 -18.36 16.10 -5.99
N GLY A 15 -19.15 15.48 -6.84
CA GLY A 15 -20.10 14.42 -6.46
C GLY A 15 -19.49 13.02 -6.37
N LYS A 16 -18.15 12.88 -6.45
CA LYS A 16 -17.45 11.61 -6.40
C LYS A 16 -16.72 11.43 -5.09
N PHE A 17 -16.72 10.20 -4.59
CA PHE A 17 -15.97 9.76 -3.43
C PHE A 17 -14.92 8.75 -3.86
N SER A 18 -13.76 8.76 -3.21
CA SER A 18 -12.67 7.82 -3.49
C SER A 18 -12.06 7.26 -2.22
N ARG A 19 -11.65 5.99 -2.25
CA ARG A 19 -10.88 5.34 -1.20
C ARG A 19 -9.73 4.57 -1.82
N THR A 20 -8.62 4.45 -1.10
CA THR A 20 -7.39 3.81 -1.58
C THR A 20 -7.00 2.67 -0.65
N TRP A 21 -6.52 1.58 -1.25
CA TRP A 21 -5.94 0.44 -0.55
C TRP A 21 -4.51 0.25 -1.03
N ARG A 22 -3.62 -0.11 -0.10
CA ARG A 22 -2.28 -0.59 -0.41
C ARG A 22 -2.33 -2.10 -0.48
N PHE A 23 -1.67 -2.70 -1.48
CA PHE A 23 -1.54 -4.14 -1.60
C PHE A 23 -0.07 -4.55 -1.76
N ALA A 24 0.25 -5.79 -1.36
CA ALA A 24 1.59 -6.34 -1.40
C ALA A 24 1.84 -7.12 -2.70
N ASP A 25 3.10 -7.35 -3.01
CA ASP A 25 3.50 -8.27 -4.07
C ASP A 25 3.22 -9.72 -3.71
N ILE A 26 3.08 -10.53 -4.74
CA ILE A 26 3.07 -11.98 -4.66
C ILE A 26 4.29 -12.54 -5.38
N ASN A 27 4.77 -13.70 -4.95
CA ASN A 27 5.94 -14.32 -5.54
C ASN A 27 5.57 -15.08 -6.84
N TYR A 28 5.07 -14.35 -7.83
CA TYR A 28 4.62 -14.91 -9.12
C TYR A 28 5.77 -15.55 -9.92
N ALA A 29 6.94 -14.92 -9.93
CA ALA A 29 8.05 -15.34 -10.80
C ALA A 29 8.68 -16.69 -10.42
N LEU A 30 8.62 -17.05 -9.14
CA LEU A 30 9.16 -18.33 -8.63
C LEU A 30 8.10 -19.42 -8.47
N ALA A 31 6.85 -19.11 -8.76
CA ALA A 31 5.74 -20.06 -8.66
C ALA A 31 5.75 -21.05 -9.84
N SER A 32 5.17 -22.24 -9.64
CA SER A 32 4.96 -23.19 -10.71
C SER A 32 4.01 -22.63 -11.78
N HIS A 33 4.02 -23.20 -13.00
CA HIS A 33 3.11 -22.76 -14.06
C HIS A 33 1.63 -22.91 -13.70
N GLU A 34 1.29 -23.91 -12.87
CA GLU A 34 -0.06 -24.12 -12.38
C GLU A 34 -0.44 -23.02 -11.39
N ASP A 35 0.41 -22.76 -10.40
CA ASP A 35 0.21 -21.68 -9.43
C ASP A 35 0.15 -20.31 -10.10
N GLN A 36 1.00 -20.05 -11.10
CA GLN A 36 0.97 -18.80 -11.87
C GLN A 36 -0.38 -18.58 -12.56
N ARG A 37 -0.97 -19.66 -13.11
CA ARG A 37 -2.29 -19.61 -13.75
C ARG A 37 -3.39 -19.32 -12.72
N ASP A 38 -3.30 -19.98 -11.56
CA ASP A 38 -4.25 -19.77 -10.47
C ASP A 38 -4.17 -18.36 -9.88
N MET A 39 -2.97 -17.86 -9.67
CA MET A 39 -2.73 -16.46 -9.26
C MET A 39 -3.31 -15.47 -10.28
N PHE A 40 -3.08 -15.68 -11.57
CA PHE A 40 -3.63 -14.83 -12.61
C PHE A 40 -5.16 -14.86 -12.63
N THR A 41 -5.75 -16.05 -12.51
CA THR A 41 -7.21 -16.22 -12.46
C THR A 41 -7.81 -15.53 -11.23
N ALA A 42 -7.16 -15.69 -10.08
CA ALA A 42 -7.58 -15.03 -8.84
C ALA A 42 -7.45 -13.49 -8.93
N TYR A 43 -6.40 -12.97 -9.57
CA TYR A 43 -6.23 -11.54 -9.82
C TYR A 43 -7.32 -10.99 -10.74
N CYS A 44 -7.64 -11.69 -11.84
CA CYS A 44 -8.75 -11.34 -12.72
C CYS A 44 -10.08 -11.34 -11.94
N GLY A 45 -10.30 -12.34 -11.08
CA GLY A 45 -11.46 -12.44 -10.20
C GLY A 45 -11.56 -11.25 -9.25
N ALA A 46 -10.44 -10.81 -8.67
CA ALA A 46 -10.39 -9.65 -7.79
C ALA A 46 -10.80 -8.35 -8.52
N LEU A 47 -10.29 -8.13 -9.74
CA LEU A 47 -10.65 -6.96 -10.54
C LEU A 47 -12.11 -7.02 -11.00
N ASN A 48 -12.61 -8.18 -11.41
CA ASN A 48 -13.99 -8.38 -11.86
C ASN A 48 -15.02 -8.28 -10.71
N SER A 49 -14.58 -8.43 -9.44
CA SER A 49 -15.46 -8.22 -8.28
C SER A 49 -15.76 -6.75 -7.99
N LEU A 50 -15.01 -5.83 -8.61
CA LEU A 50 -15.23 -4.40 -8.42
C LEU A 50 -16.51 -3.94 -9.15
N PRO A 51 -17.30 -3.05 -8.52
CA PRO A 51 -18.55 -2.58 -9.09
C PRO A 51 -18.36 -1.86 -10.43
N THR A 52 -19.24 -2.12 -11.38
CA THR A 52 -19.17 -1.57 -12.74
C THR A 52 -19.47 -0.08 -12.81
N ASP A 53 -20.12 0.49 -11.79
CA ASP A 53 -20.42 1.92 -11.66
C ASP A 53 -19.26 2.71 -11.00
N ALA A 54 -18.16 2.04 -10.67
CA ALA A 54 -16.98 2.62 -10.09
C ALA A 54 -15.82 2.73 -11.10
N THR A 55 -14.98 3.73 -10.89
CA THR A 55 -13.71 3.86 -11.62
C THR A 55 -12.58 3.32 -10.72
N THR A 56 -11.82 2.37 -11.23
CA THR A 56 -10.67 1.81 -10.54
C THR A 56 -9.37 2.29 -11.16
N LYS A 57 -8.42 2.70 -10.31
CA LYS A 57 -7.07 3.11 -10.71
C LYS A 57 -6.04 2.30 -9.92
N ILE A 58 -5.14 1.63 -10.62
CA ILE A 58 -3.94 1.03 -10.03
C ILE A 58 -2.80 2.04 -10.16
N THR A 59 -2.11 2.27 -9.06
CA THR A 59 -0.95 3.15 -8.99
C THR A 59 0.23 2.37 -8.46
N ILE A 60 1.35 2.43 -9.17
CA ILE A 60 2.64 1.89 -8.76
C ILE A 60 3.54 3.09 -8.52
N ASN A 61 3.98 3.27 -7.28
CA ASN A 61 4.83 4.38 -6.87
C ASN A 61 6.22 3.85 -6.53
N ASN A 62 7.20 4.24 -7.32
CA ASN A 62 8.61 3.96 -7.03
C ASN A 62 9.15 5.10 -6.17
N ARG A 63 9.54 4.80 -4.95
CA ARG A 63 10.18 5.77 -4.06
C ARG A 63 11.52 5.24 -3.58
N ARG A 64 12.41 6.15 -3.22
CA ARG A 64 13.66 5.75 -2.57
C ARG A 64 13.37 5.20 -1.17
N LEU A 65 14.13 4.18 -0.79
CA LEU A 65 14.11 3.66 0.56
C LEU A 65 14.61 4.75 1.51
N ASN A 66 13.74 5.18 2.42
CA ASN A 66 14.19 6.07 3.49
C ASN A 66 15.06 5.27 4.49
N GLY A 67 16.29 5.74 4.73
CA GLY A 67 17.23 5.07 5.63
C GLY A 67 16.66 4.86 7.05
N ALA A 68 15.86 5.78 7.56
CA ALA A 68 15.21 5.65 8.87
C ALA A 68 14.11 4.57 8.88
N ASP A 69 13.33 4.44 7.81
CA ASP A 69 12.33 3.39 7.66
C ASP A 69 13.00 2.02 7.47
N PHE A 70 14.11 1.96 6.73
CA PHE A 70 14.93 0.76 6.59
C PHE A 70 15.48 0.28 7.94
N GLN A 71 16.08 1.18 8.72
CA GLN A 71 16.60 0.84 10.04
C GLN A 71 15.51 0.33 10.98
N ARG A 72 14.31 0.91 10.96
CA ARG A 72 13.20 0.53 11.83
C ARG A 72 12.52 -0.77 11.43
N SER A 73 12.41 -1.05 10.14
CA SER A 73 11.59 -2.16 9.62
C SER A 73 12.39 -3.39 9.24
N VAL A 74 13.67 -3.23 8.89
CA VAL A 74 14.50 -4.32 8.35
C VAL A 74 15.61 -4.74 9.32
N LEU A 75 16.24 -3.78 10.02
CA LEU A 75 17.35 -4.11 10.90
C LEU A 75 16.88 -4.69 12.23
N MET A 76 17.61 -5.71 12.70
CA MET A 76 17.40 -6.32 14.01
C MET A 76 17.86 -5.39 15.11
N ARG A 77 17.02 -5.17 16.11
CA ARG A 77 17.38 -4.39 17.30
C ARG A 77 18.29 -5.21 18.22
N GLU A 78 19.31 -4.57 18.77
CA GLU A 78 20.14 -5.17 19.84
C GLU A 78 19.30 -5.32 21.10
N ARG A 79 19.52 -6.42 21.82
CA ARG A 79 18.78 -6.79 23.04
C ARG A 79 19.65 -6.80 24.29
N GLY A 80 20.97 -6.56 24.16
CA GLY A 80 21.93 -6.62 25.25
C GLY A 80 22.32 -8.07 25.63
N ASP A 81 22.15 -9.02 24.71
CA ASP A 81 22.46 -10.43 24.93
C ASP A 81 23.67 -10.92 24.11
N SER A 82 24.11 -12.17 24.34
CA SER A 82 25.25 -12.79 23.65
C SER A 82 25.07 -12.92 22.13
N LEU A 83 23.87 -12.72 21.61
CA LEU A 83 23.54 -12.81 20.17
C LEU A 83 23.68 -11.47 19.44
N ASP A 84 24.00 -10.38 20.12
CA ASP A 84 24.10 -9.07 19.51
C ASP A 84 25.26 -8.95 18.50
N SER A 85 26.32 -9.76 18.67
CA SER A 85 27.38 -9.84 17.67
C SER A 85 26.87 -10.37 16.33
N TYR A 86 26.01 -11.37 16.35
CA TYR A 86 25.39 -11.95 15.16
C TYR A 86 24.34 -11.00 14.55
N ARG A 87 23.57 -10.28 15.38
CA ARG A 87 22.62 -9.25 14.90
C ARG A 87 23.35 -8.13 14.18
N ARG A 88 24.48 -7.65 14.72
CA ARG A 88 25.30 -6.62 14.06
C ARG A 88 25.85 -7.09 12.73
N GLU A 89 26.36 -8.31 12.66
CA GLU A 89 26.90 -8.87 11.42
C GLU A 89 25.78 -9.04 10.36
N TYR A 90 24.63 -9.56 10.77
CA TYR A 90 23.47 -9.67 9.89
C TYR A 90 23.00 -8.30 9.40
N ASN A 91 22.90 -7.32 10.28
CA ASN A 91 22.53 -5.96 9.93
C ASN A 91 23.53 -5.33 8.96
N ARG A 92 24.83 -5.60 9.12
CA ARG A 92 25.87 -5.15 8.19
C ARG A 92 25.63 -5.72 6.79
N VAL A 93 25.40 -7.01 6.67
CA VAL A 93 25.10 -7.66 5.38
C VAL A 93 23.85 -7.07 4.71
N LEU A 94 22.81 -6.80 5.51
CA LEU A 94 21.58 -6.16 4.98
C LEU A 94 21.83 -4.73 4.50
N THR A 95 22.62 -3.97 5.25
CA THR A 95 22.97 -2.58 4.88
C THR A 95 23.84 -2.55 3.63
N ASP A 96 24.83 -3.43 3.51
CA ASP A 96 25.70 -3.53 2.32
C ASP A 96 24.86 -3.90 1.09
N LYS A 97 23.94 -4.87 1.20
CA LYS A 97 23.03 -5.24 0.12
C LYS A 97 22.07 -4.11 -0.24
N ALA A 98 21.57 -3.36 0.72
CA ALA A 98 20.72 -2.20 0.46
C ALA A 98 21.49 -1.10 -0.30
N ALA A 99 22.76 -0.86 0.05
CA ALA A 99 23.60 0.11 -0.64
C ALA A 99 23.96 -0.31 -2.08
N GLU A 100 24.03 -1.62 -2.35
CA GLU A 100 24.25 -2.15 -3.72
C GLU A 100 22.97 -2.17 -4.57
N SER A 101 21.79 -2.19 -3.93
CA SER A 101 20.52 -2.09 -4.63
C SER A 101 20.21 -0.62 -4.95
N ASN A 102 19.39 -0.39 -5.99
CA ASN A 102 19.00 0.97 -6.40
C ASN A 102 18.11 1.71 -5.37
N ASP A 103 18.06 1.27 -4.12
CA ASP A 103 17.27 1.86 -3.02
C ASP A 103 15.80 2.17 -3.37
N LEU A 104 15.23 1.48 -4.37
CA LEU A 104 13.87 1.71 -4.84
C LEU A 104 12.91 0.71 -4.22
N ILE A 105 11.93 1.24 -3.47
CA ILE A 105 10.76 0.50 -3.04
C ILE A 105 9.61 0.78 -4.00
N GLN A 106 8.88 -0.27 -4.31
CA GLN A 106 7.69 -0.17 -5.14
C GLN A 106 6.44 -0.34 -4.27
N ASP A 107 5.75 0.77 -4.02
CA ASP A 107 4.46 0.75 -3.33
C ASP A 107 3.32 0.65 -4.34
N LYS A 108 2.35 -0.23 -4.09
CA LYS A 108 1.23 -0.51 -4.98
C LYS A 108 -0.09 -0.15 -4.32
N TYR A 109 -0.91 0.58 -5.05
CA TYR A 109 -2.19 1.09 -4.56
C TYR A 109 -3.30 0.81 -5.57
N ILE A 110 -4.48 0.50 -5.05
CA ILE A 110 -5.71 0.47 -5.80
C ILE A 110 -6.64 1.55 -5.24
N THR A 111 -7.09 2.46 -6.10
CA THR A 111 -8.02 3.52 -5.74
C THR A 111 -9.31 3.29 -6.47
N VAL A 112 -10.40 3.19 -5.72
CA VAL A 112 -11.75 3.07 -6.25
C VAL A 112 -12.47 4.39 -6.04
N SER A 113 -13.11 4.89 -7.10
CA SER A 113 -13.87 6.14 -7.11
C SER A 113 -15.28 5.89 -7.60
N VAL A 114 -16.27 6.45 -6.92
CA VAL A 114 -17.68 6.27 -7.23
C VAL A 114 -18.46 7.56 -7.02
N ALA A 115 -19.50 7.80 -7.83
CA ALA A 115 -20.46 8.86 -7.59
C ALA A 115 -21.54 8.37 -6.61
N ARG A 116 -21.77 9.10 -5.52
CA ARG A 116 -22.84 8.82 -4.54
C ARG A 116 -23.48 10.14 -4.11
N LYS A 117 -24.74 10.08 -3.66
CA LYS A 117 -25.51 11.28 -3.27
C LYS A 117 -24.98 11.89 -1.98
N ASN A 118 -24.53 11.06 -1.06
CA ASN A 118 -24.06 11.48 0.25
C ASN A 118 -22.94 10.57 0.78
N MET A 119 -22.38 10.96 1.92
CA MET A 119 -21.26 10.24 2.56
C MET A 119 -21.67 8.88 3.12
N ASP A 120 -22.89 8.71 3.59
CA ASP A 120 -23.33 7.43 4.19
C ASP A 120 -23.47 6.35 3.11
N GLU A 121 -24.01 6.72 1.95
CA GLU A 121 -24.03 5.82 0.78
C GLU A 121 -22.60 5.47 0.32
N ALA A 122 -21.68 6.44 0.34
CA ALA A 122 -20.29 6.21 -0.02
C ALA A 122 -19.60 5.27 0.98
N ARG A 123 -19.81 5.44 2.29
CA ARG A 123 -19.28 4.55 3.33
C ARG A 123 -19.78 3.12 3.17
N THR A 124 -21.10 2.95 2.98
CA THR A 124 -21.71 1.63 2.75
C THR A 124 -21.11 0.96 1.52
N PHE A 125 -20.92 1.71 0.44
CA PHE A 125 -20.26 1.22 -0.77
C PHE A 125 -18.83 0.78 -0.51
N PHE A 126 -18.00 1.64 0.11
CA PHE A 126 -16.60 1.31 0.38
C PHE A 126 -16.41 0.20 1.42
N HIS A 127 -17.37 0.01 2.33
CA HIS A 127 -17.35 -1.13 3.25
C HIS A 127 -17.48 -2.46 2.51
N ARG A 128 -18.33 -2.52 1.46
CA ARG A 128 -18.46 -3.70 0.60
C ARG A 128 -17.19 -3.93 -0.22
N VAL A 129 -16.69 -2.88 -0.86
CA VAL A 129 -15.43 -2.95 -1.64
C VAL A 129 -14.26 -3.43 -0.77
N ASP A 130 -14.17 -2.95 0.47
CA ASP A 130 -13.14 -3.36 1.43
C ASP A 130 -13.19 -4.87 1.74
N ALA A 131 -14.39 -5.39 1.99
CA ALA A 131 -14.59 -6.83 2.22
C ALA A 131 -14.21 -7.67 0.99
N ASP A 132 -14.62 -7.23 -0.21
CA ASP A 132 -14.35 -7.94 -1.46
C ASP A 132 -12.86 -7.92 -1.80
N LEU A 133 -12.18 -6.77 -1.66
CA LEU A 133 -10.74 -6.65 -1.87
C LEU A 133 -9.96 -7.49 -0.85
N SER A 134 -10.28 -7.38 0.45
CA SER A 134 -9.62 -8.16 1.49
C SER A 134 -9.74 -9.66 1.25
N LYS A 135 -10.93 -10.14 0.87
CA LYS A 135 -11.16 -11.55 0.54
C LYS A 135 -10.37 -12.01 -0.67
N ASN A 136 -10.42 -11.23 -1.77
CA ASN A 136 -9.82 -11.65 -3.03
C ASN A 136 -8.28 -11.53 -3.00
N PHE A 137 -7.75 -10.47 -2.41
CA PHE A 137 -6.29 -10.32 -2.23
C PHE A 137 -5.75 -11.30 -1.18
N GLY A 138 -6.54 -11.67 -0.17
CA GLY A 138 -6.18 -12.74 0.77
C GLY A 138 -5.99 -14.10 0.08
N ARG A 139 -6.77 -14.42 -0.95
CA ARG A 139 -6.59 -15.64 -1.77
C ARG A 139 -5.29 -15.63 -2.60
N LEU A 140 -4.78 -14.44 -2.91
CA LEU A 140 -3.51 -14.24 -3.61
C LEU A 140 -2.31 -14.23 -2.66
N GLU A 141 -2.52 -14.47 -1.36
CA GLU A 141 -1.51 -14.28 -0.32
C GLU A 141 -0.94 -12.85 -0.27
N SER A 142 -1.63 -11.92 -0.93
CA SER A 142 -1.37 -10.48 -0.91
C SER A 142 -2.37 -9.81 0.02
N GLY A 143 -1.92 -9.04 0.99
CA GLY A 143 -2.83 -8.25 1.83
C GLY A 143 -3.30 -6.98 1.11
N ALA A 144 -4.60 -6.67 1.16
CA ALA A 144 -5.11 -5.35 0.78
C ALA A 144 -5.51 -4.59 2.04
N LYS A 145 -4.82 -3.49 2.35
CA LYS A 145 -5.08 -2.65 3.53
C LYS A 145 -5.65 -1.31 3.10
N ALA A 146 -6.84 -0.96 3.60
CA ALA A 146 -7.41 0.36 3.42
C ALA A 146 -6.51 1.42 4.07
N LEU A 147 -6.26 2.50 3.36
CA LEU A 147 -5.48 3.63 3.83
C LEU A 147 -6.39 4.66 4.50
N ASP A 148 -5.92 5.24 5.57
CA ASP A 148 -6.55 6.40 6.19
C ASP A 148 -6.17 7.70 5.46
N ASN A 149 -6.60 8.82 6.00
CA ASN A 149 -6.30 10.12 5.40
C ASN A 149 -4.83 10.52 5.53
N GLN A 150 -4.15 10.17 6.63
CA GLN A 150 -2.73 10.48 6.83
C GLN A 150 -1.88 9.68 5.85
N ASP A 151 -2.17 8.37 5.70
CA ASP A 151 -1.52 7.51 4.74
C ASP A 151 -1.65 8.06 3.30
N ARG A 152 -2.86 8.49 2.92
CA ARG A 152 -3.11 9.04 1.58
C ARG A 152 -2.43 10.38 1.35
N LEU A 153 -2.41 11.25 2.34
CA LEU A 153 -1.69 12.54 2.25
C LEU A 153 -0.18 12.33 2.19
N ARG A 154 0.35 11.35 2.93
CA ARG A 154 1.77 10.99 2.87
C ARG A 154 2.18 10.55 1.47
N ILE A 155 1.36 9.77 0.76
CA ILE A 155 1.64 9.38 -0.63
C ILE A 155 1.82 10.63 -1.52
N PHE A 156 0.95 11.62 -1.36
CA PHE A 156 1.06 12.87 -2.12
C PHE A 156 2.28 13.69 -1.72
N HIS A 157 2.56 13.78 -0.43
CA HIS A 157 3.74 14.46 0.07
C HIS A 157 5.01 13.85 -0.52
N ASP A 158 5.18 12.53 -0.40
CA ASP A 158 6.36 11.81 -0.87
C ASP A 158 6.50 11.89 -2.40
N PHE A 159 5.38 11.96 -3.13
CA PHE A 159 5.39 12.13 -4.58
C PHE A 159 5.81 13.56 -5.02
N PHE A 160 5.29 14.59 -4.35
CA PHE A 160 5.56 15.98 -4.73
C PHE A 160 6.81 16.57 -4.07
N ARG A 161 7.33 15.93 -3.01
CA ARG A 161 8.50 16.36 -2.24
C ARG A 161 9.49 15.21 -2.03
N PRO A 162 10.07 14.68 -3.11
CA PRO A 162 11.02 13.60 -3.00
C PRO A 162 12.26 14.06 -2.20
N GLY A 163 12.65 13.27 -1.19
CA GLY A 163 13.75 13.60 -0.27
C GLY A 163 13.33 14.34 0.98
N GLU A 164 12.05 14.70 1.13
CA GLU A 164 11.50 15.35 2.33
C GLU A 164 10.56 14.41 3.12
N GLU A 165 10.62 13.10 2.91
CA GLU A 165 9.71 12.10 3.49
C GLU A 165 9.69 12.14 5.01
N GLU A 166 10.78 12.54 5.66
CA GLU A 166 10.91 12.66 7.12
C GLU A 166 10.18 13.90 7.68
N HIS A 167 9.91 14.89 6.83
CA HIS A 167 9.29 16.15 7.23
C HIS A 167 7.77 16.13 7.14
N PHE A 168 7.17 15.00 6.73
CA PHE A 168 5.71 14.87 6.70
C PHE A 168 5.11 15.04 8.10
N ARG A 169 4.33 16.09 8.27
CA ARG A 169 3.53 16.36 9.48
C ARG A 169 2.15 16.80 9.04
N PHE A 170 1.15 16.13 9.57
CA PHE A 170 -0.23 16.47 9.31
C PHE A 170 -1.07 16.17 10.56
N ASP A 171 -1.67 17.20 11.12
CA ASP A 171 -2.65 17.14 12.22
C ASP A 171 -4.04 17.54 11.68
N LEU A 172 -5.06 16.74 12.03
CA LEU A 172 -6.48 16.98 11.72
C LEU A 172 -7.19 17.56 12.93
#